data_f85dd093c2c375a01a4f95a81ce19dd4
#
_entry.id   f85dd093c2c375a01a4f95a81ce19dd4
#
_cell.length_a   1.000
_cell.length_b   1.000
_cell.length_c   1.000
_cell.angle_alpha   90.00
_cell.angle_beta   90.00
_cell.angle_gamma   90.00
#
_symmetry.space_group_name_H-M   'P 1'
#
loop_
_entity.id
_entity.type
_entity.pdbx_description
1 polymer ?
#
loop_
_entity_poly.entity_id
_entity_poly.type
_entity_poly.pdbx_seq_one_letter_code
_entity_poly.pdbx_strand_id
1 'polypeptide(L)'
;SYKKRYNILVGLSDHTKNEIASLGAVSLGACVLEKHFTLDKSLPGPDQSSSLEPLELKKWVESVRILEKELGMPKKMVTKSEKQNISMKKMIMIKPGLKGSVIRKENILAMRTDGKGILPLDKNLKKIIGKKLKKDIYENTNFSWDLIYR
;
A
#
# COMPACT_ATOMS: atom_id res chain seq x y z
N SER A 1 11.03 -9.86 22.03
CA SER A 1 9.64 -9.82 22.53
C SER A 1 9.17 -11.22 22.92
N TYR A 2 8.22 -11.34 23.82
CA TYR A 2 7.62 -12.62 24.27
C TYR A 2 7.04 -13.41 23.09
N LYS A 3 6.33 -12.75 22.19
CA LYS A 3 5.77 -13.36 20.97
C LYS A 3 6.83 -14.15 20.18
N LYS A 4 7.98 -13.52 19.93
CA LYS A 4 9.07 -14.15 19.15
C LYS A 4 9.81 -15.25 19.96
N ARG A 5 10.01 -15.03 21.26
CA ARG A 5 10.77 -15.96 22.10
C ARG A 5 10.01 -17.22 22.44
N TYR A 6 8.70 -17.12 22.67
CA TYR A 6 7.87 -18.24 23.16
C TYR A 6 6.84 -18.72 22.14
N ASN A 7 6.75 -18.08 20.98
CA ASN A 7 5.75 -18.38 19.93
C ASN A 7 4.31 -18.37 20.46
N ILE A 8 3.95 -17.35 21.24
CA ILE A 8 2.65 -17.18 21.87
C ILE A 8 1.97 -15.90 21.39
N LEU A 9 0.65 -15.84 21.59
CA LEU A 9 -0.11 -14.59 21.45
C LEU A 9 0.28 -13.63 22.57
N VAL A 10 0.37 -12.35 22.26
CA VAL A 10 0.70 -11.31 23.23
C VAL A 10 -0.29 -10.16 23.13
N GLY A 11 -0.53 -9.50 24.24
CA GLY A 11 -1.37 -8.32 24.36
C GLY A 11 -0.66 -7.18 25.08
N LEU A 12 -1.38 -6.10 25.29
CA LEU A 12 -0.99 -4.96 26.12
C LEU A 12 -2.06 -4.69 27.17
N SER A 13 -1.66 -4.62 28.44
CA SER A 13 -2.43 -3.98 29.49
C SER A 13 -2.03 -2.50 29.50
N ASP A 14 -2.93 -1.64 28.99
CA ASP A 14 -2.63 -0.23 28.71
C ASP A 14 -3.14 0.67 29.84
N HIS A 15 -2.21 1.23 30.61
CA HIS A 15 -2.46 2.16 31.72
C HIS A 15 -2.24 3.64 31.32
N THR A 16 -2.06 3.95 30.03
CA THR A 16 -1.91 5.33 29.56
C THR A 16 -3.26 6.03 29.44
N LYS A 17 -3.27 7.37 29.46
CA LYS A 17 -4.50 8.16 29.39
C LYS A 17 -5.11 8.25 27.98
N ASN A 18 -4.34 7.93 26.94
CA ASN A 18 -4.75 8.06 25.55
C ASN A 18 -4.68 6.72 24.79
N GLU A 19 -5.01 6.74 23.52
CA GLU A 19 -5.07 5.54 22.66
C GLU A 19 -3.74 5.18 21.99
N ILE A 20 -2.72 6.03 22.07
CA ILE A 20 -1.48 5.90 21.26
C ILE A 20 -0.74 4.60 21.58
N ALA A 21 -0.60 4.26 22.86
CA ALA A 21 0.09 3.02 23.27
C ALA A 21 -0.64 1.77 22.76
N SER A 22 -1.97 1.76 22.85
CA SER A 22 -2.81 0.67 22.33
C SER A 22 -2.70 0.53 20.82
N LEU A 23 -2.78 1.62 20.06
CA LEU A 23 -2.63 1.61 18.61
C LEU A 23 -1.23 1.17 18.18
N GLY A 24 -0.21 1.63 18.88
CA GLY A 24 1.17 1.17 18.70
C GLY A 24 1.33 -0.32 18.94
N ALA A 25 0.73 -0.85 20.01
CA ALA A 25 0.77 -2.27 20.33
C ALA A 25 0.10 -3.13 19.24
N VAL A 26 -1.07 -2.72 18.73
CA VAL A 26 -1.74 -3.40 17.61
C VAL A 26 -0.87 -3.41 16.37
N SER A 27 -0.25 -2.29 16.03
CA SER A 27 0.68 -2.17 14.89
C SER A 27 1.87 -3.12 15.02
N LEU A 28 2.31 -3.40 16.25
CA LEU A 28 3.38 -4.35 16.56
C LEU A 28 2.88 -5.80 16.69
N GLY A 29 1.58 -6.04 16.49
CA GLY A 29 0.97 -7.36 16.47
C GLY A 29 0.44 -7.86 17.81
N ALA A 30 0.07 -6.96 18.72
CA ALA A 30 -0.75 -7.30 19.89
C ALA A 30 -2.14 -7.74 19.42
N CYS A 31 -2.66 -8.83 20.01
CA CYS A 31 -3.97 -9.39 19.67
C CYS A 31 -4.98 -9.29 20.82
N VAL A 32 -4.57 -8.78 21.97
CA VAL A 32 -5.41 -8.49 23.12
C VAL A 32 -5.01 -7.13 23.66
N LEU A 33 -6.00 -6.30 23.98
CA LEU A 33 -5.81 -5.03 24.66
C LEU A 33 -6.67 -5.01 25.91
N GLU A 34 -6.11 -4.56 27.00
CA GLU A 34 -6.78 -4.37 28.28
C GLU A 34 -6.62 -2.92 28.71
N LYS A 35 -7.69 -2.34 29.25
CA LYS A 35 -7.69 -0.96 29.73
C LYS A 35 -8.71 -0.79 30.86
N HIS A 36 -8.38 0.05 31.85
CA HIS A 36 -9.31 0.40 32.92
C HIS A 36 -10.57 1.06 32.38
N PHE A 37 -11.71 0.69 32.94
CA PHE A 37 -13.02 1.21 32.57
C PHE A 37 -13.77 1.70 33.83
N THR A 38 -14.46 2.81 33.70
CA THR A 38 -15.35 3.35 34.77
C THR A 38 -16.61 3.93 34.16
N LEU A 39 -17.67 4.03 34.93
CA LEU A 39 -18.87 4.75 34.53
C LEU A 39 -18.72 6.26 34.68
N ASP A 40 -17.90 6.70 35.65
CA ASP A 40 -17.63 8.11 35.95
C ASP A 40 -16.25 8.24 36.61
N LYS A 41 -15.39 9.08 36.04
CA LYS A 41 -14.03 9.36 36.54
C LYS A 41 -14.00 10.09 37.89
N SER A 42 -15.11 10.71 38.28
CA SER A 42 -15.25 11.40 39.58
C SER A 42 -15.51 10.45 40.74
N LEU A 43 -15.84 9.19 40.48
CA LEU A 43 -16.05 8.19 41.51
C LEU A 43 -14.79 7.98 42.34
N PRO A 44 -14.94 7.71 43.66
CA PRO A 44 -13.79 7.45 44.52
C PRO A 44 -13.12 6.13 44.16
N GLY A 45 -11.78 6.13 44.10
CA GLY A 45 -11.00 4.94 43.80
C GLY A 45 -9.64 5.29 43.13
N PRO A 46 -8.67 4.38 43.20
CA PRO A 46 -7.31 4.66 42.73
C PRO A 46 -7.23 4.79 41.22
N ASP A 47 -8.08 4.08 40.48
CA ASP A 47 -7.95 3.94 39.01
C ASP A 47 -9.00 4.75 38.23
N GLN A 48 -9.99 5.34 38.89
CA GLN A 48 -11.12 6.01 38.24
C GLN A 48 -10.67 7.14 37.30
N SER A 49 -9.73 7.99 37.76
CA SER A 49 -9.25 9.14 36.97
C SER A 49 -8.44 8.75 35.74
N SER A 50 -7.91 7.53 35.67
CA SER A 50 -7.15 7.00 34.50
C SER A 50 -7.96 6.03 33.64
N SER A 51 -9.17 5.68 34.08
CA SER A 51 -10.08 4.78 33.34
C SER A 51 -10.73 5.46 32.17
N LEU A 52 -11.19 4.68 31.19
CA LEU A 52 -12.06 5.16 30.12
C LEU A 52 -13.52 5.13 30.54
N GLU A 53 -14.25 6.21 30.25
CA GLU A 53 -15.69 6.24 30.34
C GLU A 53 -16.35 5.61 29.09
N PRO A 54 -17.67 5.30 29.11
CA PRO A 54 -18.34 4.56 28.04
C PRO A 54 -18.10 5.13 26.62
N LEU A 55 -18.17 6.45 26.45
CA LEU A 55 -17.96 7.09 25.15
C LEU A 55 -16.48 7.05 24.75
N GLU A 56 -15.56 7.19 25.70
CA GLU A 56 -14.13 7.09 25.45
C GLU A 56 -13.74 5.65 25.06
N LEU A 57 -14.28 4.65 25.76
CA LEU A 57 -14.07 3.24 25.43
C LEU A 57 -14.59 2.93 24.02
N LYS A 58 -15.78 3.41 23.68
CA LYS A 58 -16.32 3.26 22.31
C LYS A 58 -15.37 3.83 21.28
N LYS A 59 -14.92 5.08 21.45
CA LYS A 59 -13.97 5.73 20.55
C LYS A 59 -12.66 4.96 20.43
N TRP A 60 -12.13 4.49 21.57
CA TRP A 60 -10.90 3.69 21.61
C TRP A 60 -11.03 2.39 20.80
N VAL A 61 -12.15 1.66 20.95
CA VAL A 61 -12.44 0.46 20.15
C VAL A 61 -12.54 0.80 18.67
N GLU A 62 -13.26 1.88 18.31
CA GLU A 62 -13.40 2.34 16.93
C GLU A 62 -12.05 2.67 16.30
N SER A 63 -11.16 3.37 17.03
CA SER A 63 -9.80 3.68 16.57
C SER A 63 -8.99 2.42 16.28
N VAL A 64 -9.08 1.40 17.16
CA VAL A 64 -8.42 0.10 16.92
C VAL A 64 -8.97 -0.57 15.66
N ARG A 65 -10.30 -0.58 15.44
CA ARG A 65 -10.91 -1.19 14.25
C ARG A 65 -10.59 -0.44 12.95
N ILE A 66 -10.40 0.87 13.02
CA ILE A 66 -9.92 1.67 11.88
C ILE A 66 -8.48 1.29 11.56
N LEU A 67 -7.60 1.27 12.56
CA LEU A 67 -6.20 0.91 12.39
C LEU A 67 -6.02 -0.50 11.79
N GLU A 68 -6.78 -1.49 12.25
CA GLU A 68 -6.74 -2.86 11.70
C GLU A 68 -7.03 -2.88 10.18
N LYS A 69 -7.96 -2.05 9.71
CA LYS A 69 -8.27 -1.91 8.28
C LYS A 69 -7.15 -1.19 7.52
N GLU A 70 -6.55 -0.16 8.14
CA GLU A 70 -5.48 0.63 7.53
C GLU A 70 -4.15 -0.11 7.44
N LEU A 71 -3.85 -0.99 8.40
CA LEU A 71 -2.70 -1.88 8.34
C LEU A 71 -2.73 -2.82 7.13
N GLY A 72 -3.93 -3.17 6.67
CA GLY A 72 -4.14 -3.94 5.45
C GLY A 72 -3.47 -5.32 5.48
N MET A 73 -2.86 -5.69 4.37
CA MET A 73 -2.20 -6.99 4.21
C MET A 73 -0.73 -6.81 3.85
N PRO A 74 0.18 -7.69 4.31
CA PRO A 74 1.62 -7.60 4.05
C PRO A 74 2.00 -7.83 2.58
N LYS A 75 1.03 -8.22 1.73
CA LYS A 75 1.23 -8.44 0.30
C LYS A 75 0.57 -7.34 -0.50
N LYS A 76 1.37 -6.61 -1.33
CA LYS A 76 0.80 -5.63 -2.26
C LYS A 76 -0.10 -6.32 -3.26
N MET A 77 -1.39 -5.94 -3.24
CA MET A 77 -2.39 -6.34 -4.23
C MET A 77 -3.02 -5.09 -4.84
N VAL A 78 -3.42 -5.21 -6.10
CA VAL A 78 -4.14 -4.13 -6.78
C VAL A 78 -5.56 -4.07 -6.25
N THR A 79 -5.92 -2.96 -5.63
CA THR A 79 -7.28 -2.72 -5.13
C THR A 79 -8.27 -2.41 -6.26
N LYS A 80 -9.57 -2.44 -5.96
CA LYS A 80 -10.60 -2.09 -6.96
C LYS A 80 -10.43 -0.66 -7.50
N SER A 81 -10.08 0.29 -6.63
CA SER A 81 -9.82 1.69 -7.00
C SER A 81 -8.55 1.84 -7.85
N GLU A 82 -7.49 1.06 -7.54
CA GLU A 82 -6.25 1.09 -8.32
C GLU A 82 -6.41 0.48 -9.71
N LYS A 83 -7.33 -0.48 -9.92
CA LYS A 83 -7.55 -1.11 -11.24
C LYS A 83 -7.90 -0.08 -12.32
N GLN A 84 -8.67 0.93 -12.00
CA GLN A 84 -9.02 2.00 -12.93
C GLN A 84 -7.79 2.82 -13.34
N ASN A 85 -6.86 3.05 -12.41
CA ASN A 85 -5.65 3.83 -12.64
C ASN A 85 -4.54 3.07 -13.36
N ILE A 86 -4.49 1.74 -13.27
CA ILE A 86 -3.50 0.92 -13.99
C ILE A 86 -3.62 1.11 -15.51
N SER A 87 -4.85 1.20 -16.02
CA SER A 87 -5.09 1.39 -17.44
C SER A 87 -4.55 2.72 -17.99
N MET A 88 -4.31 3.71 -17.14
CA MET A 88 -3.79 5.02 -17.53
C MET A 88 -2.28 5.05 -17.72
N LYS A 89 -1.52 4.07 -17.18
CA LYS A 89 -0.08 4.01 -17.38
C LYS A 89 0.25 3.21 -18.64
N LYS A 90 1.02 3.81 -19.54
CA LYS A 90 1.50 3.17 -20.78
C LYS A 90 3.02 3.24 -20.84
N MET A 91 3.60 2.34 -21.61
CA MET A 91 5.00 2.46 -22.02
C MET A 91 5.10 3.50 -23.12
N ILE A 92 6.04 4.39 -22.99
CA ILE A 92 6.38 5.39 -24.01
C ILE A 92 7.86 5.31 -24.36
N MET A 93 8.21 5.73 -25.55
CA MET A 93 9.59 5.99 -25.95
C MET A 93 10.00 7.35 -25.38
N ILE A 94 11.07 7.37 -24.58
CA ILE A 94 11.64 8.61 -24.02
C ILE A 94 12.82 9.15 -24.83
N LYS A 95 13.26 8.40 -25.85
CA LYS A 95 14.27 8.82 -26.83
C LYS A 95 13.81 8.42 -28.21
N PRO A 96 14.10 9.22 -29.23
CA PRO A 96 13.80 8.84 -30.61
C PRO A 96 14.48 7.53 -30.98
N GLY A 97 13.83 6.74 -31.84
CA GLY A 97 14.36 5.49 -32.35
C GLY A 97 14.18 5.38 -33.85
N LEU A 98 15.24 5.03 -34.58
CA LEU A 98 15.19 4.80 -36.02
C LEU A 98 14.72 3.38 -36.31
N LYS A 99 14.09 3.20 -37.49
CA LYS A 99 13.74 1.89 -38.02
C LYS A 99 14.94 0.93 -37.95
N GLY A 100 14.71 -0.28 -37.49
CA GLY A 100 15.75 -1.32 -37.36
C GLY A 100 16.57 -1.21 -36.07
N SER A 101 16.51 -0.10 -35.31
CA SER A 101 17.23 0.00 -34.05
C SER A 101 16.65 -0.93 -32.97
N VAL A 102 17.49 -1.43 -32.11
CA VAL A 102 17.11 -2.32 -31.02
C VAL A 102 16.60 -1.52 -29.84
N ILE A 103 15.46 -1.93 -29.31
CA ILE A 103 14.85 -1.32 -28.13
C ILE A 103 15.55 -1.80 -26.87
N ARG A 104 16.05 -0.87 -26.09
CA ARG A 104 16.70 -1.11 -24.80
C ARG A 104 15.82 -0.59 -23.65
N LYS A 105 16.08 -1.07 -22.44
CA LYS A 105 15.31 -0.68 -21.24
C LYS A 105 15.35 0.85 -21.02
N GLU A 106 16.47 1.48 -21.27
CA GLU A 106 16.67 2.93 -21.14
C GLU A 106 15.93 3.77 -22.19
N ASN A 107 15.33 3.14 -23.21
CA ASN A 107 14.52 3.83 -24.21
C ASN A 107 13.04 3.95 -23.82
N ILE A 108 12.62 3.24 -22.78
CA ILE A 108 11.19 3.11 -22.41
C ILE A 108 10.98 3.58 -20.99
N LEU A 109 9.91 4.35 -20.78
CA LEU A 109 9.44 4.75 -19.46
C LEU A 109 7.93 4.43 -19.33
N ALA A 110 7.49 4.16 -18.11
CA ALA A 110 6.08 4.03 -17.78
C ALA A 110 5.53 5.40 -17.37
N MET A 111 4.66 5.99 -18.19
CA MET A 111 4.04 7.29 -17.93
C MET A 111 2.52 7.21 -17.98
N ARG A 112 1.86 8.14 -17.30
CA ARG A 112 0.42 8.34 -17.43
C ARG A 112 0.16 9.05 -18.76
N THR A 113 -0.66 8.45 -19.61
CA THR A 113 -1.05 9.02 -20.90
C THR A 113 -2.53 8.77 -21.16
N ASP A 114 -3.15 9.62 -21.93
CA ASP A 114 -4.56 9.49 -22.36
C ASP A 114 -4.70 8.57 -23.58
N GLY A 115 -3.58 8.17 -24.19
CA GLY A 115 -3.55 7.41 -25.42
C GLY A 115 -3.67 5.89 -25.24
N LYS A 116 -3.93 5.22 -26.36
CA LYS A 116 -3.78 3.77 -26.47
C LYS A 116 -2.29 3.41 -26.39
N GLY A 117 -1.97 2.22 -25.83
CA GLY A 117 -0.59 1.79 -25.71
C GLY A 117 -0.46 0.53 -24.89
N ILE A 118 0.76 0.04 -24.76
CA ILE A 118 1.06 -1.19 -24.02
C ILE A 118 1.23 -0.87 -22.53
N LEU A 119 0.57 -1.66 -21.68
CA LEU A 119 0.71 -1.55 -20.22
C LEU A 119 2.15 -1.90 -19.77
N PRO A 120 2.74 -1.17 -18.82
CA PRO A 120 4.11 -1.38 -18.33
C PRO A 120 4.19 -2.58 -17.37
N LEU A 121 3.74 -3.75 -17.81
CA LEU A 121 3.84 -5.00 -17.07
C LEU A 121 5.14 -5.73 -17.44
N ASP A 122 5.78 -6.40 -16.48
CA ASP A 122 7.03 -7.13 -16.71
C ASP A 122 6.97 -8.09 -17.89
N LYS A 123 5.84 -8.81 -18.05
CA LYS A 123 5.62 -9.71 -19.20
C LYS A 123 5.65 -8.98 -20.54
N ASN A 124 5.22 -7.73 -20.60
CA ASN A 124 5.22 -6.91 -21.80
C ASN A 124 6.61 -6.32 -22.06
N LEU A 125 7.29 -5.85 -21.01
CA LEU A 125 8.67 -5.37 -21.10
C LEU A 125 9.60 -6.45 -21.65
N LYS A 126 9.52 -7.68 -21.13
CA LYS A 126 10.31 -8.83 -21.62
C LYS A 126 10.07 -9.14 -23.10
N LYS A 127 8.87 -8.85 -23.62
CA LYS A 127 8.54 -9.07 -25.04
C LYS A 127 9.02 -7.95 -25.96
N ILE A 128 9.33 -6.77 -25.43
CA ILE A 128 9.66 -5.58 -26.20
C ILE A 128 11.18 -5.34 -26.21
N ILE A 129 11.82 -5.47 -25.04
CA ILE A 129 13.27 -5.28 -24.92
C ILE A 129 14.01 -6.27 -25.83
N GLY A 130 14.97 -5.78 -26.59
CA GLY A 130 15.76 -6.56 -27.56
C GLY A 130 15.10 -6.69 -28.93
N LYS A 131 13.83 -6.27 -29.11
CA LYS A 131 13.18 -6.24 -30.41
C LYS A 131 13.64 -5.02 -31.24
N LYS A 132 13.51 -5.11 -32.56
CA LYS A 132 13.82 -4.03 -33.50
C LYS A 132 12.57 -3.23 -33.87
N LEU A 133 12.74 -1.92 -34.03
CA LEU A 133 11.68 -1.02 -34.49
C LEU A 133 11.34 -1.25 -35.98
N LYS A 134 10.05 -1.25 -36.30
CA LYS A 134 9.57 -1.35 -37.69
C LYS A 134 9.59 -0.03 -38.45
N LYS A 135 9.52 1.08 -37.75
CA LYS A 135 9.51 2.44 -38.28
C LYS A 135 10.21 3.38 -37.32
N ASP A 136 10.51 4.58 -37.75
CA ASP A 136 11.03 5.64 -36.89
C ASP A 136 10.00 6.02 -35.84
N ILE A 137 10.45 6.24 -34.64
CA ILE A 137 9.61 6.63 -33.50
C ILE A 137 10.19 7.90 -32.89
N TYR A 138 9.31 8.85 -32.61
CA TYR A 138 9.66 10.10 -31.94
C TYR A 138 9.59 9.94 -30.42
N GLU A 139 10.25 10.85 -29.72
CA GLU A 139 10.15 10.98 -28.27
C GLU A 139 8.69 11.15 -27.83
N ASN A 140 8.36 10.65 -26.64
CA ASN A 140 7.01 10.67 -26.05
C ASN A 140 5.92 9.91 -26.82
N THR A 141 6.29 9.05 -27.76
CA THR A 141 5.34 8.20 -28.48
C THR A 141 4.88 7.04 -27.59
N ASN A 142 3.57 6.86 -27.47
CA ASN A 142 2.99 5.69 -26.82
C ASN A 142 3.38 4.41 -27.56
N PHE A 143 3.90 3.45 -26.82
CA PHE A 143 4.37 2.20 -27.41
C PHE A 143 3.19 1.28 -27.75
N SER A 144 3.19 0.73 -28.97
CA SER A 144 2.19 -0.22 -29.46
C SER A 144 2.84 -1.41 -30.18
N TRP A 145 2.13 -2.52 -30.30
CA TRP A 145 2.69 -3.77 -30.85
C TRP A 145 3.02 -3.71 -32.34
N ASP A 146 2.42 -2.78 -33.09
CA ASP A 146 2.72 -2.55 -34.52
C ASP A 146 4.06 -1.86 -34.75
N LEU A 147 4.66 -1.29 -33.71
CA LEU A 147 5.95 -0.61 -33.79
C LEU A 147 7.15 -1.56 -33.79
N ILE A 148 6.95 -2.85 -33.50
CA ILE A 148 8.05 -3.82 -33.35
C ILE A 148 7.90 -5.01 -34.32
N TYR A 149 9.04 -5.58 -34.70
CA TYR A 149 9.06 -6.89 -35.36
C TYR A 149 8.72 -7.99 -34.36
N ARG A 150 7.90 -8.95 -34.76
CA ARG A 150 7.51 -10.09 -33.91
C ARG A 150 8.67 -11.06 -33.70
#